data_585c888fe156998fd17541a9d3107f85
#
_entry.id   585c888fe156998fd17541a9d3107f85
#
_cell.length_a   1.000
_cell.length_b   1.000
_cell.length_c   1.000
_cell.angle_alpha   90.00
_cell.angle_beta   90.00
_cell.angle_gamma   90.00
#
_symmetry.space_group_name_H-M   'P 1'
#
loop_
_entity.id
_entity.type
_entity.pdbx_description
1 polymer ?
#
loop_
_entity_poly.entity_id
_entity_poly.type
_entity_poly.pdbx_seq_one_letter_code
_entity_poly.pdbx_strand_id
1 'polypeptide(L)'
;MYMAAPPGVPRWAKTVNGERAALHCLGSIYGLKQSSALLNKRLTAVLKSMGFQPLISDPSVYTKGPPGPDQQLVACWVDDILFLNRRDDKQGRFDFNAQLESHFVMSEWTEGEADFILNIRIDRDWKAGTIKISQPAAVEKLARKFGLDDIKATGAPVIPMKPDLRLAKAVGDEIVPREEFDYPRIVGSLLYLSLTTRPDISTATGILSRFMACPGRAHCEAARQVVSYLVGTKSMGLVYRRTGSSIPVAYGHARTNNFAREGDAQDSTFITYADADLANDLSTRRSVSGYCIVLHGGLIAWQSKLQTTVSLSTAEAETLAATDACKQIIHFRLFLRELGRKQQGPNILFEDNMAAIALVKNPEASRASRHYQLKLHFLKNLQERNIFEYRHCTTDLQLADSMTKPTPRDLFSKYRAWMGIA
;
A
#
# COMPACT_ATOMS: atom_id res chain seq x y z
N MET A 1 -34.65 -0.66 12.36
CA MET A 1 -34.34 -2.05 11.99
C MET A 1 -34.81 -2.98 13.11
N TYR A 2 -35.34 -4.15 12.78
CA TYR A 2 -35.76 -5.14 13.75
C TYR A 2 -34.87 -6.36 13.68
N MET A 3 -34.50 -6.92 14.82
CA MET A 3 -33.68 -8.12 14.94
C MET A 3 -34.31 -9.14 15.87
N ALA A 4 -34.01 -10.42 15.68
CA ALA A 4 -34.41 -11.45 16.62
C ALA A 4 -33.70 -11.23 17.98
N ALA A 5 -34.38 -11.57 19.10
CA ALA A 5 -33.79 -11.46 20.41
C ALA A 5 -32.53 -12.33 20.51
N PRO A 6 -31.38 -11.80 20.97
CA PRO A 6 -30.14 -12.56 21.10
C PRO A 6 -30.24 -13.64 22.20
N PRO A 7 -29.29 -14.62 22.21
CA PRO A 7 -29.18 -15.56 23.32
C PRO A 7 -29.04 -14.85 24.67
N GLY A 8 -29.67 -15.33 25.73
CA GLY A 8 -29.62 -14.72 27.07
C GLY A 8 -30.77 -13.76 27.40
N VAL A 9 -31.51 -13.27 26.40
CA VAL A 9 -32.72 -12.47 26.66
C VAL A 9 -33.81 -13.36 27.26
N PRO A 10 -34.48 -12.96 28.39
CA PRO A 10 -35.53 -13.75 29.05
C PRO A 10 -36.66 -14.12 28.08
N ARG A 11 -37.30 -15.30 28.30
CA ARG A 11 -38.39 -15.80 27.42
C ARG A 11 -39.54 -14.81 27.26
N TRP A 12 -39.92 -14.10 28.34
CA TRP A 12 -40.99 -13.10 28.30
C TRP A 12 -40.70 -11.89 27.39
N ALA A 13 -39.41 -11.58 27.20
CA ALA A 13 -39.00 -10.53 26.29
C ALA A 13 -38.85 -11.02 24.85
N LYS A 14 -39.00 -12.33 24.58
CA LYS A 14 -38.87 -12.93 23.25
C LYS A 14 -40.22 -13.10 22.54
N THR A 15 -41.33 -12.91 23.25
CA THR A 15 -42.70 -13.06 22.70
C THR A 15 -43.60 -11.94 23.17
N VAL A 16 -44.38 -11.38 22.24
CA VAL A 16 -45.46 -10.42 22.53
C VAL A 16 -46.73 -11.05 21.93
N ASN A 17 -47.78 -11.23 22.72
CA ASN A 17 -49.05 -11.85 22.30
C ASN A 17 -48.88 -13.25 21.64
N GLY A 18 -47.92 -14.05 22.08
CA GLY A 18 -47.63 -15.37 21.52
C GLY A 18 -46.79 -15.36 20.24
N GLU A 19 -46.50 -14.21 19.67
CA GLU A 19 -45.63 -14.05 18.49
C GLU A 19 -44.18 -13.74 18.90
N ARG A 20 -43.22 -14.09 18.02
CA ARG A 20 -41.78 -13.77 18.26
C ARG A 20 -41.59 -12.28 18.33
N ALA A 21 -41.17 -11.76 19.48
CA ALA A 21 -40.80 -10.36 19.62
C ALA A 21 -39.56 -10.05 18.80
N ALA A 22 -39.62 -8.96 18.05
CA ALA A 22 -38.46 -8.37 17.34
C ALA A 22 -37.98 -7.14 18.12
N LEU A 23 -36.70 -7.07 18.39
CA LEU A 23 -36.09 -5.90 19.03
C LEU A 23 -35.91 -4.79 18.00
N HIS A 24 -36.40 -3.60 18.32
CA HIS A 24 -36.15 -2.42 17.50
C HIS A 24 -34.77 -1.84 17.83
N CYS A 25 -33.86 -1.85 16.85
CA CYS A 25 -32.54 -1.24 17.00
C CYS A 25 -32.68 0.29 16.91
N LEU A 26 -32.43 0.99 18.01
CA LEU A 26 -32.44 2.46 18.08
C LEU A 26 -31.18 3.10 17.49
N GLY A 27 -30.12 2.31 17.26
CA GLY A 27 -28.87 2.74 16.66
C GLY A 27 -28.24 1.66 15.77
N SER A 28 -27.09 1.95 15.22
CA SER A 28 -26.32 0.97 14.44
C SER A 28 -25.64 -0.03 15.39
N ILE A 29 -25.62 -1.30 14.99
CA ILE A 29 -24.99 -2.40 15.73
C ILE A 29 -23.73 -2.82 14.95
N TYR A 30 -22.67 -3.14 15.71
CA TYR A 30 -21.43 -3.66 15.14
C TYR A 30 -21.71 -4.92 14.27
N GLY A 31 -21.11 -4.96 13.06
CA GLY A 31 -21.30 -6.06 12.11
C GLY A 31 -22.41 -5.87 11.08
N LEU A 32 -23.26 -4.85 11.18
CA LEU A 32 -24.21 -4.52 10.10
C LEU A 32 -23.52 -3.78 8.95
N LYS A 33 -23.89 -4.09 7.71
CA LYS A 33 -23.32 -3.47 6.49
C LYS A 33 -23.36 -1.92 6.51
N GLN A 34 -24.41 -1.33 7.05
CA GLN A 34 -24.59 0.12 7.11
C GLN A 34 -23.91 0.80 8.30
N SER A 35 -23.44 0.04 9.31
CA SER A 35 -22.91 0.63 10.56
C SER A 35 -21.69 1.48 10.33
N SER A 36 -20.74 1.02 9.52
CA SER A 36 -19.54 1.81 9.18
C SER A 36 -19.90 3.09 8.40
N ALA A 37 -20.87 3.04 7.48
CA ALA A 37 -21.32 4.22 6.74
C ALA A 37 -22.03 5.25 7.65
N LEU A 38 -22.84 4.78 8.60
CA LEU A 38 -23.53 5.64 9.58
C LEU A 38 -22.53 6.27 10.55
N LEU A 39 -21.56 5.50 11.05
CA LEU A 39 -20.48 6.03 11.89
C LEU A 39 -19.68 7.11 11.15
N ASN A 40 -19.24 6.82 9.92
CA ASN A 40 -18.50 7.76 9.09
C ASN A 40 -19.30 9.06 8.85
N LYS A 41 -20.59 8.94 8.52
CA LYS A 41 -21.48 10.11 8.34
C LYS A 41 -21.58 10.97 9.61
N ARG A 42 -21.73 10.34 10.79
CA ARG A 42 -21.79 11.05 12.08
C ARG A 42 -20.45 11.69 12.41
N LEU A 43 -19.34 10.93 12.25
CA LEU A 43 -18.00 11.44 12.50
C LEU A 43 -17.66 12.63 11.59
N THR A 44 -17.99 12.53 10.29
CA THR A 44 -17.83 13.62 9.34
C THR A 44 -18.60 14.87 9.76
N ALA A 45 -19.85 14.73 10.25
CA ALA A 45 -20.65 15.84 10.71
C ALA A 45 -20.02 16.53 11.95
N VAL A 46 -19.51 15.73 12.89
CA VAL A 46 -18.83 16.23 14.09
C VAL A 46 -17.52 16.93 13.71
N LEU A 47 -16.66 16.30 12.91
CA LEU A 47 -15.40 16.92 12.47
C LEU A 47 -15.63 18.23 11.70
N LYS A 48 -16.67 18.29 10.86
CA LYS A 48 -17.06 19.55 10.18
C LYS A 48 -17.49 20.63 11.17
N SER A 49 -18.25 20.30 12.21
CA SER A 49 -18.64 21.27 13.25
C SER A 49 -17.43 21.79 14.06
N MET A 50 -16.37 20.98 14.15
CA MET A 50 -15.06 21.36 14.73
C MET A 50 -14.18 22.18 13.78
N GLY A 51 -14.64 22.44 12.55
CA GLY A 51 -13.93 23.23 11.52
C GLY A 51 -13.02 22.41 10.59
N PHE A 52 -13.03 21.07 10.68
CA PHE A 52 -12.29 20.23 9.75
C PHE A 52 -13.05 20.05 8.43
N GLN A 53 -12.31 19.95 7.32
CA GLN A 53 -12.86 19.66 6.00
C GLN A 53 -12.21 18.39 5.44
N PRO A 54 -13.00 17.44 4.89
CA PRO A 54 -12.45 16.24 4.25
C PRO A 54 -11.71 16.61 2.97
N LEU A 55 -10.64 15.87 2.66
CA LEU A 55 -9.96 16.00 1.38
C LEU A 55 -10.82 15.40 0.25
N ILE A 56 -10.64 15.93 -0.95
CA ILE A 56 -11.28 15.40 -2.17
C ILE A 56 -10.57 14.11 -2.59
N SER A 57 -9.24 14.08 -2.43
CA SER A 57 -8.40 12.92 -2.77
C SER A 57 -8.64 11.71 -1.87
N ASP A 58 -8.92 11.94 -0.59
CA ASP A 58 -9.27 10.90 0.40
C ASP A 58 -10.26 11.46 1.44
N PRO A 59 -11.54 11.11 1.33
CA PRO A 59 -12.57 11.57 2.27
C PRO A 59 -12.38 11.10 3.72
N SER A 60 -11.46 10.17 3.98
CA SER A 60 -11.11 9.70 5.33
C SER A 60 -10.06 10.57 6.00
N VAL A 61 -9.48 11.53 5.27
CA VAL A 61 -8.50 12.50 5.78
C VAL A 61 -9.13 13.88 5.80
N TYR A 62 -9.00 14.55 6.93
CA TYR A 62 -9.56 15.88 7.16
C TYR A 62 -8.45 16.86 7.51
N THR A 63 -8.64 18.13 7.11
CA THR A 63 -7.72 19.23 7.42
C THR A 63 -8.44 20.39 8.07
N LYS A 64 -7.74 21.11 8.97
CA LYS A 64 -8.17 22.35 9.56
C LYS A 64 -7.01 23.33 9.61
N GLY A 65 -7.29 24.59 9.26
CA GLY A 65 -6.27 25.64 9.16
C GLY A 65 -5.57 25.72 7.80
N PRO A 66 -4.80 26.78 7.55
CA PRO A 66 -4.06 26.95 6.32
C PRO A 66 -2.92 25.91 6.23
N PRO A 67 -2.50 25.53 5.00
CA PRO A 67 -1.34 24.69 4.82
C PRO A 67 -0.09 25.26 5.50
N GLY A 68 0.58 24.45 6.31
CA GLY A 68 1.78 24.88 7.03
C GLY A 68 1.98 24.13 8.36
N PRO A 69 2.89 24.64 9.22
CA PRO A 69 3.21 24.00 10.50
C PRO A 69 2.01 23.91 11.47
N ASP A 70 1.07 24.86 11.37
CA ASP A 70 -0.09 24.93 12.25
C ASP A 70 -1.33 24.21 11.69
N GLN A 71 -1.21 23.60 10.52
CA GLN A 71 -2.27 22.79 9.94
C GLN A 71 -2.54 21.56 10.80
N GLN A 72 -3.78 21.35 11.17
CA GLN A 72 -4.23 20.14 11.87
C GLN A 72 -4.78 19.15 10.88
N LEU A 73 -4.46 17.87 11.07
CA LEU A 73 -4.88 16.76 10.21
C LEU A 73 -5.56 15.69 11.07
N VAL A 74 -6.63 15.11 10.54
CA VAL A 74 -7.28 13.93 11.13
C VAL A 74 -7.38 12.87 10.06
N ALA A 75 -6.86 11.67 10.33
CA ALA A 75 -7.07 10.50 9.50
C ALA A 75 -7.93 9.49 10.27
N CYS A 76 -8.99 8.99 9.63
CA CYS A 76 -9.97 8.11 10.24
C CYS A 76 -10.03 6.77 9.49
N TRP A 77 -9.99 5.67 10.23
CA TRP A 77 -10.21 4.33 9.69
C TRP A 77 -11.17 3.57 10.60
N VAL A 78 -12.47 3.60 10.25
CA VAL A 78 -13.58 3.02 11.03
C VAL A 78 -13.63 3.65 12.42
N ASP A 79 -13.05 2.99 13.42
CA ASP A 79 -12.97 3.38 14.85
C ASP A 79 -11.60 3.95 15.26
N ASP A 80 -10.56 3.75 14.42
CA ASP A 80 -9.25 4.34 14.67
C ASP A 80 -9.17 5.78 14.15
N ILE A 81 -8.75 6.71 15.01
CA ILE A 81 -8.58 8.13 14.67
C ILE A 81 -7.14 8.55 14.98
N LEU A 82 -6.45 9.05 13.98
CA LEU A 82 -5.13 9.65 14.12
C LEU A 82 -5.25 11.17 13.98
N PHE A 83 -4.94 11.90 15.05
CA PHE A 83 -4.88 13.37 15.04
C PHE A 83 -3.43 13.83 14.99
N LEU A 84 -3.13 14.70 14.05
CA LEU A 84 -1.82 15.30 13.83
C LEU A 84 -1.90 16.81 13.97
N ASN A 85 -1.10 17.39 14.88
CA ASN A 85 -0.93 18.81 15.07
C ASN A 85 0.53 19.14 15.40
N ARG A 86 0.85 20.39 15.62
CA ARG A 86 2.17 20.79 16.12
C ARG A 86 2.50 20.09 17.44
N ARG A 87 3.77 19.70 17.59
CA ARG A 87 4.24 18.96 18.77
C ARG A 87 4.06 19.73 20.06
N ASP A 88 4.22 21.04 20.04
CA ASP A 88 4.08 21.95 21.17
C ASP A 88 2.61 22.40 21.44
N ASP A 89 1.69 22.14 20.52
CA ASP A 89 0.28 22.46 20.66
C ASP A 89 -0.47 21.41 21.50
N LYS A 90 -0.20 21.39 22.80
CA LYS A 90 -0.88 20.52 23.78
C LYS A 90 -2.34 20.90 23.95
N GLN A 91 -2.65 22.20 23.93
CA GLN A 91 -4.01 22.69 24.10
C GLN A 91 -4.89 22.23 22.95
N GLY A 92 -4.41 22.33 21.71
CA GLY A 92 -5.15 21.84 20.53
C GLY A 92 -5.48 20.35 20.60
N ARG A 93 -4.59 19.52 21.18
CA ARG A 93 -4.89 18.09 21.41
C ARG A 93 -5.96 17.89 22.47
N PHE A 94 -5.86 18.60 23.58
CA PHE A 94 -6.87 18.53 24.65
C PHE A 94 -8.25 18.94 24.13
N ASP A 95 -8.34 20.08 23.42
CA ASP A 95 -9.59 20.59 22.88
C ASP A 95 -10.21 19.65 21.86
N PHE A 96 -9.38 19.03 20.99
CA PHE A 96 -9.82 18.05 20.01
C PHE A 96 -10.43 16.81 20.70
N ASN A 97 -9.74 16.26 21.71
CA ASN A 97 -10.20 15.11 22.46
C ASN A 97 -11.50 15.42 23.21
N ALA A 98 -11.56 16.51 23.94
CA ALA A 98 -12.75 16.91 24.71
C ALA A 98 -13.99 17.10 23.81
N GLN A 99 -13.80 17.68 22.62
CA GLN A 99 -14.88 17.84 21.65
C GLN A 99 -15.35 16.48 21.08
N LEU A 100 -14.45 15.55 20.75
CA LEU A 100 -14.84 14.23 20.29
C LEU A 100 -15.55 13.42 21.36
N GLU A 101 -15.07 13.44 22.61
CA GLU A 101 -15.66 12.76 23.74
C GLU A 101 -17.07 13.25 24.08
N SER A 102 -17.37 14.52 23.79
CA SER A 102 -18.74 15.05 23.95
C SER A 102 -19.75 14.41 22.98
N HIS A 103 -19.29 13.77 21.90
CA HIS A 103 -20.13 13.17 20.85
C HIS A 103 -20.03 11.65 20.76
N PHE A 104 -18.92 11.06 21.21
CA PHE A 104 -18.62 9.63 21.11
C PHE A 104 -18.10 9.09 22.44
N VAL A 105 -18.44 7.85 22.74
CA VAL A 105 -17.75 7.12 23.80
C VAL A 105 -16.43 6.64 23.23
N MET A 106 -15.34 7.23 23.71
CA MET A 106 -13.99 6.90 23.26
C MET A 106 -13.36 5.88 24.24
N SER A 107 -12.55 4.98 23.70
CA SER A 107 -11.57 4.24 24.50
C SER A 107 -10.41 5.17 24.88
N GLU A 108 -9.46 4.67 25.63
CA GLU A 108 -8.32 5.47 26.07
C GLU A 108 -7.59 6.14 24.91
N TRP A 109 -7.29 7.44 25.08
CA TRP A 109 -6.40 8.17 24.20
C TRP A 109 -4.94 7.83 24.52
N THR A 110 -4.16 7.51 23.50
CA THR A 110 -2.71 7.48 23.66
C THR A 110 -2.20 8.91 23.66
N GLU A 111 -1.81 9.44 24.82
CA GLU A 111 -1.20 10.76 24.91
C GLU A 111 0.19 10.75 24.29
N GLY A 112 0.48 11.78 23.47
CA GLY A 112 1.77 11.97 22.85
C GLY A 112 1.89 11.44 21.45
N GLU A 113 2.94 10.67 21.18
CA GLU A 113 3.23 10.13 19.85
C GLU A 113 2.51 8.80 19.66
N ALA A 114 1.79 8.65 18.53
CA ALA A 114 1.17 7.37 18.20
C ALA A 114 2.24 6.32 17.89
N ASP A 115 2.29 5.24 18.69
CA ASP A 115 3.20 4.12 18.51
C ASP A 115 2.60 3.02 17.63
N PHE A 116 1.28 2.98 17.53
CA PHE A 116 0.52 2.01 16.76
C PHE A 116 -0.68 2.66 16.08
N ILE A 117 -0.96 2.24 14.85
CA ILE A 117 -2.23 2.45 14.15
C ILE A 117 -2.49 1.26 13.24
N LEU A 118 -3.71 0.72 13.21
CA LEU A 118 -4.10 -0.42 12.34
C LEU A 118 -3.16 -1.63 12.45
N ASN A 119 -2.69 -1.95 13.65
CA ASN A 119 -1.67 -2.97 13.90
C ASN A 119 -0.31 -2.72 13.21
N ILE A 120 -0.03 -1.49 12.81
CA ILE A 120 1.25 -1.05 12.30
C ILE A 120 1.97 -0.31 13.43
N ARG A 121 3.17 -0.77 13.75
CA ARG A 121 4.05 -0.09 14.70
C ARG A 121 4.72 1.09 14.04
N ILE A 122 4.80 2.21 14.75
CA ILE A 122 5.43 3.47 14.32
C ILE A 122 6.57 3.79 15.27
N ASP A 123 7.78 3.69 14.79
CA ASP A 123 8.98 4.08 15.54
C ASP A 123 9.52 5.40 14.98
N ARG A 124 9.70 6.41 15.84
CA ARG A 124 10.24 7.73 15.46
C ARG A 124 11.59 7.96 16.13
N ASP A 125 12.55 8.39 15.32
CA ASP A 125 13.81 8.95 15.81
C ASP A 125 13.89 10.43 15.41
N TRP A 126 13.62 11.30 16.35
CA TRP A 126 13.64 12.75 16.12
C TRP A 126 15.05 13.29 15.85
N LYS A 127 16.07 12.65 16.43
CA LYS A 127 17.47 13.04 16.25
C LYS A 127 17.95 12.66 14.84
N ALA A 128 17.68 11.45 14.43
CA ALA A 128 17.98 10.98 13.07
C ALA A 128 17.00 11.54 12.02
N GLY A 129 15.86 12.08 12.45
CA GLY A 129 14.80 12.56 11.54
C GLY A 129 14.17 11.44 10.74
N THR A 130 13.92 10.28 11.36
CA THR A 130 13.34 9.12 10.69
C THR A 130 12.02 8.69 11.32
N ILE A 131 11.15 8.14 10.48
CA ILE A 131 9.92 7.42 10.89
C ILE A 131 9.98 6.04 10.24
N LYS A 132 9.87 5.00 11.05
CA LYS A 132 9.78 3.61 10.59
C LYS A 132 8.40 3.06 10.88
N ILE A 133 7.79 2.41 9.90
CA ILE A 133 6.55 1.64 10.06
C ILE A 133 6.83 0.16 9.85
N SER A 134 6.37 -0.69 10.78
CA SER A 134 6.66 -2.12 10.77
C SER A 134 5.55 -2.94 11.42
N GLN A 135 5.56 -4.26 11.22
CA GLN A 135 4.53 -5.17 11.76
C GLN A 135 5.14 -6.46 12.34
N PRO A 136 6.10 -6.37 13.28
CA PRO A 136 6.77 -7.56 13.84
C PRO A 136 5.80 -8.54 14.51
N ALA A 137 4.82 -8.04 15.27
CA ALA A 137 3.82 -8.86 15.94
C ALA A 137 2.94 -9.65 14.95
N ALA A 138 2.60 -9.07 13.79
CA ALA A 138 1.84 -9.77 12.75
C ALA A 138 2.66 -10.90 12.12
N VAL A 139 3.97 -10.69 11.90
CA VAL A 139 4.90 -11.71 11.42
C VAL A 139 5.02 -12.86 12.44
N GLU A 140 5.19 -12.56 13.72
CA GLU A 140 5.28 -13.57 14.77
C GLU A 140 3.98 -14.39 14.93
N LYS A 141 2.84 -13.72 14.86
CA LYS A 141 1.53 -14.39 14.87
C LYS A 141 1.36 -15.32 13.69
N LEU A 142 1.80 -14.88 12.49
CA LEU A 142 1.76 -15.68 11.28
C LEU A 142 2.69 -16.90 11.39
N ALA A 143 3.93 -16.70 11.83
CA ALA A 143 4.92 -17.76 12.01
C ALA A 143 4.43 -18.84 12.97
N ARG A 144 3.97 -18.47 14.18
CA ARG A 144 3.40 -19.40 15.18
C ARG A 144 2.25 -20.21 14.62
N LYS A 145 1.35 -19.57 13.87
CA LYS A 145 0.19 -20.25 13.32
C LYS A 145 0.52 -21.36 12.34
N PHE A 146 1.64 -21.23 11.61
CA PHE A 146 2.07 -22.20 10.61
C PHE A 146 3.27 -23.05 11.06
N GLY A 147 3.63 -23.02 12.37
CA GLY A 147 4.73 -23.80 12.95
C GLY A 147 6.08 -23.42 12.38
N LEU A 148 6.33 -22.14 12.17
CA LEU A 148 7.56 -21.56 11.62
C LEU A 148 8.26 -20.59 12.59
N ASP A 149 7.86 -20.58 13.86
CA ASP A 149 8.37 -19.67 14.89
C ASP A 149 9.75 -20.09 15.43
N ASP A 150 10.13 -21.35 15.30
CA ASP A 150 11.44 -21.85 15.71
C ASP A 150 12.56 -21.54 14.73
N ILE A 151 12.25 -20.90 13.59
CA ILE A 151 13.25 -20.53 12.59
C ILE A 151 14.17 -19.44 13.17
N LYS A 152 15.44 -19.77 13.35
CA LYS A 152 16.46 -18.78 13.73
C LYS A 152 16.73 -17.83 12.56
N ALA A 153 16.94 -16.56 12.84
CA ALA A 153 17.24 -15.55 11.83
C ALA A 153 18.45 -15.92 10.95
N THR A 154 19.47 -16.61 11.54
CA THR A 154 20.66 -17.09 10.83
C THR A 154 20.40 -18.21 9.84
N GLY A 155 19.27 -18.94 9.97
CA GLY A 155 18.85 -20.01 9.04
C GLY A 155 17.73 -19.60 8.09
N ALA A 156 17.24 -18.39 8.21
CA ALA A 156 16.16 -17.88 7.36
C ALA A 156 16.65 -17.57 5.92
N PRO A 157 15.81 -17.80 4.90
CA PRO A 157 16.15 -17.44 3.53
C PRO A 157 16.35 -15.94 3.38
N VAL A 158 17.32 -15.52 2.55
CA VAL A 158 17.66 -14.11 2.33
C VAL A 158 16.78 -13.43 1.27
N ILE A 159 16.03 -14.23 0.49
CA ILE A 159 15.06 -13.79 -0.51
C ILE A 159 13.71 -14.49 -0.28
N PRO A 160 12.58 -13.82 -0.53
CA PRO A 160 11.26 -14.41 -0.29
C PRO A 160 10.91 -15.52 -1.27
N MET A 161 11.43 -15.46 -2.50
CA MET A 161 11.16 -16.45 -3.55
C MET A 161 12.38 -16.59 -4.48
N LYS A 162 12.66 -17.80 -4.92
CA LYS A 162 13.74 -18.09 -5.87
C LYS A 162 13.39 -17.57 -7.28
N PRO A 163 14.33 -16.96 -8.01
CA PRO A 163 14.08 -16.40 -9.35
C PRO A 163 13.68 -17.44 -10.40
N ASP A 164 14.19 -18.65 -10.26
CA ASP A 164 13.96 -19.78 -11.17
C ASP A 164 12.74 -20.62 -10.82
N LEU A 165 12.06 -20.33 -9.70
CA LEU A 165 10.87 -21.06 -9.30
C LEU A 165 9.73 -20.85 -10.30
N ARG A 166 9.26 -21.95 -10.87
CA ARG A 166 8.10 -22.00 -11.76
C ARG A 166 6.99 -22.78 -11.08
N LEU A 167 5.87 -22.13 -10.87
CA LEU A 167 4.69 -22.73 -10.26
C LEU A 167 3.61 -22.93 -11.32
N ALA A 168 3.06 -24.15 -11.37
CA ALA A 168 1.95 -24.51 -12.25
C ALA A 168 0.75 -24.90 -11.39
N LYS A 169 -0.46 -24.69 -11.92
CA LYS A 169 -1.70 -25.04 -11.24
C LYS A 169 -1.74 -26.53 -10.93
N ALA A 170 -1.97 -26.92 -9.69
CA ALA A 170 -2.15 -28.31 -9.29
C ALA A 170 -3.49 -28.86 -9.80
N VAL A 171 -3.54 -30.14 -10.11
CA VAL A 171 -4.71 -30.84 -10.67
C VAL A 171 -4.99 -32.13 -9.89
N GLY A 172 -6.27 -32.44 -9.70
CA GLY A 172 -6.69 -33.69 -9.06
C GLY A 172 -6.08 -33.86 -7.67
N ASP A 173 -5.44 -35.01 -7.44
CA ASP A 173 -4.85 -35.41 -6.15
C ASP A 173 -3.59 -34.61 -5.77
N GLU A 174 -3.05 -33.78 -6.67
CA GLU A 174 -1.95 -32.88 -6.37
C GLU A 174 -2.39 -31.68 -5.51
N ILE A 175 -3.70 -31.41 -5.47
CA ILE A 175 -4.26 -30.27 -4.70
C ILE A 175 -4.17 -30.60 -3.22
N VAL A 176 -3.47 -29.75 -2.47
CA VAL A 176 -3.36 -29.86 -1.01
C VAL A 176 -4.67 -29.41 -0.37
N PRO A 177 -5.33 -30.29 0.41
CA PRO A 177 -6.55 -29.94 1.13
C PRO A 177 -6.31 -28.84 2.14
N ARG A 178 -7.36 -28.03 2.39
CA ARG A 178 -7.28 -26.93 3.33
C ARG A 178 -7.05 -27.38 4.78
N GLU A 179 -7.49 -28.57 5.11
CA GLU A 179 -7.33 -29.23 6.42
C GLU A 179 -5.86 -29.60 6.67
N GLU A 180 -5.11 -29.96 5.61
CA GLU A 180 -3.68 -30.24 5.67
C GLU A 180 -2.87 -28.93 5.74
N PHE A 181 -3.24 -27.94 4.91
CA PHE A 181 -2.57 -26.65 4.87
C PHE A 181 -3.51 -25.52 4.44
N ASP A 182 -3.86 -24.61 5.36
CA ASP A 182 -4.75 -23.47 5.06
C ASP A 182 -4.04 -22.41 4.20
N TYR A 183 -3.78 -22.80 2.93
CA TYR A 183 -3.08 -21.98 1.95
C TYR A 183 -3.74 -20.61 1.70
N PRO A 184 -5.08 -20.49 1.54
CA PRO A 184 -5.71 -19.19 1.37
C PRO A 184 -5.46 -18.25 2.55
N ARG A 185 -5.38 -18.77 3.76
CA ARG A 185 -5.16 -17.98 4.97
C ARG A 185 -3.72 -17.46 5.08
N ILE A 186 -2.72 -18.29 4.75
CA ILE A 186 -1.32 -17.83 4.74
C ILE A 186 -1.12 -16.75 3.67
N VAL A 187 -1.64 -16.97 2.44
CA VAL A 187 -1.53 -16.00 1.35
C VAL A 187 -2.28 -14.70 1.69
N GLY A 188 -3.46 -14.78 2.28
CA GLY A 188 -4.21 -13.60 2.75
C GLY A 188 -3.43 -12.78 3.79
N SER A 189 -2.73 -13.45 4.72
CA SER A 189 -1.85 -12.77 5.70
C SER A 189 -0.62 -12.15 5.04
N LEU A 190 -0.01 -12.82 4.05
CA LEU A 190 1.09 -12.28 3.27
C LEU A 190 0.65 -11.07 2.44
N LEU A 191 -0.55 -11.10 1.84
CA LEU A 191 -1.14 -9.97 1.11
C LEU A 191 -1.26 -8.74 2.02
N TYR A 192 -1.77 -8.92 3.24
CA TYR A 192 -1.88 -7.81 4.19
C TYR A 192 -0.51 -7.18 4.50
N LEU A 193 0.52 -7.98 4.79
CA LEU A 193 1.87 -7.48 5.04
C LEU A 193 2.48 -6.82 3.80
N SER A 194 2.29 -7.40 2.62
CA SER A 194 2.83 -6.88 1.36
C SER A 194 2.22 -5.55 0.93
N LEU A 195 0.98 -5.27 1.33
CA LEU A 195 0.25 -4.04 1.01
C LEU A 195 0.44 -2.93 2.06
N THR A 196 1.10 -3.24 3.19
CA THR A 196 1.23 -2.28 4.30
C THR A 196 2.68 -1.87 4.57
N THR A 197 3.52 -2.78 5.03
CA THR A 197 4.88 -2.44 5.50
C THR A 197 6.00 -3.26 4.84
N ARG A 198 5.64 -4.28 4.03
CA ARG A 198 6.59 -5.22 3.43
C ARG A 198 6.42 -5.33 1.91
N PRO A 199 6.67 -4.24 1.15
CA PRO A 199 6.64 -4.28 -0.32
C PRO A 199 7.61 -5.30 -0.93
N ASP A 200 8.67 -5.65 -0.24
CA ASP A 200 9.67 -6.64 -0.66
C ASP A 200 9.13 -8.06 -0.88
N ILE A 201 7.97 -8.38 -0.31
CA ILE A 201 7.29 -9.67 -0.58
C ILE A 201 6.16 -9.55 -1.61
N SER A 202 5.91 -8.38 -2.20
CA SER A 202 4.72 -8.15 -3.05
C SER A 202 4.69 -9.07 -4.27
N THR A 203 5.80 -9.23 -4.97
CA THR A 203 5.90 -10.12 -6.14
C THR A 203 5.69 -11.59 -5.78
N ALA A 204 6.37 -12.07 -4.74
CA ALA A 204 6.19 -13.44 -4.26
C ALA A 204 4.74 -13.71 -3.88
N THR A 205 4.13 -12.80 -3.12
CA THR A 205 2.73 -12.90 -2.68
C THR A 205 1.77 -12.82 -3.86
N GLY A 206 2.02 -11.93 -4.83
CA GLY A 206 1.25 -11.81 -6.05
C GLY A 206 1.25 -13.11 -6.89
N ILE A 207 2.40 -13.77 -6.99
CA ILE A 207 2.52 -15.09 -7.65
C ILE A 207 1.70 -16.14 -6.89
N LEU A 208 1.90 -16.26 -5.57
CA LEU A 208 1.20 -17.25 -4.75
C LEU A 208 -0.33 -17.05 -4.76
N SER A 209 -0.80 -15.81 -4.84
CA SER A 209 -2.24 -15.52 -4.85
C SER A 209 -2.99 -16.09 -6.06
N ARG A 210 -2.30 -16.39 -7.17
CA ARG A 210 -2.87 -16.99 -8.38
C ARG A 210 -3.36 -18.43 -8.16
N PHE A 211 -2.85 -19.09 -7.12
CA PHE A 211 -3.08 -20.52 -6.84
C PHE A 211 -3.97 -20.79 -5.63
N MET A 212 -4.68 -19.77 -5.12
CA MET A 212 -5.51 -19.90 -3.90
C MET A 212 -6.61 -20.95 -4.02
N ALA A 213 -7.15 -21.19 -5.21
CA ALA A 213 -8.19 -22.18 -5.44
C ALA A 213 -7.67 -23.62 -5.57
N CYS A 214 -6.45 -23.80 -6.06
CA CYS A 214 -5.88 -25.12 -6.38
C CYS A 214 -4.38 -25.15 -6.02
N PRO A 215 -4.01 -25.03 -4.71
CA PRO A 215 -2.62 -25.07 -4.30
C PRO A 215 -2.09 -26.52 -4.29
N GLY A 216 -0.88 -26.74 -4.81
CA GLY A 216 -0.14 -27.99 -4.64
C GLY A 216 0.99 -27.85 -3.61
N ARG A 217 1.73 -28.91 -3.34
CA ARG A 217 2.83 -28.94 -2.35
C ARG A 217 3.88 -27.87 -2.61
N ALA A 218 4.29 -27.67 -3.87
CA ALA A 218 5.26 -26.64 -4.25
C ALA A 218 4.77 -25.22 -3.89
N HIS A 219 3.47 -24.95 -3.99
CA HIS A 219 2.89 -23.66 -3.59
C HIS A 219 2.95 -23.47 -2.06
N CYS A 220 2.65 -24.54 -1.31
CA CYS A 220 2.72 -24.53 0.16
C CYS A 220 4.16 -24.29 0.65
N GLU A 221 5.14 -24.96 0.03
CA GLU A 221 6.57 -24.78 0.31
C GLU A 221 7.03 -23.35 -0.01
N ALA A 222 6.64 -22.80 -1.15
CA ALA A 222 6.95 -21.43 -1.52
C ALA A 222 6.32 -20.43 -0.54
N ALA A 223 5.09 -20.65 -0.10
CA ALA A 223 4.46 -19.81 0.92
C ALA A 223 5.19 -19.89 2.27
N ARG A 224 5.62 -21.10 2.70
CA ARG A 224 6.47 -21.29 3.89
C ARG A 224 7.80 -20.54 3.76
N GLN A 225 8.42 -20.55 2.57
CA GLN A 225 9.66 -19.80 2.32
C GLN A 225 9.46 -18.30 2.54
N VAL A 226 8.35 -17.70 2.05
CA VAL A 226 8.05 -16.28 2.27
C VAL A 226 7.89 -15.97 3.77
N VAL A 227 7.18 -16.82 4.52
CA VAL A 227 7.05 -16.65 5.98
C VAL A 227 8.41 -16.78 6.67
N SER A 228 9.24 -17.76 6.30
CA SER A 228 10.58 -17.94 6.87
C SER A 228 11.48 -16.72 6.61
N TYR A 229 11.39 -16.13 5.40
CA TYR A 229 12.06 -14.86 5.08
C TYR A 229 11.58 -13.72 6.00
N LEU A 230 10.25 -13.61 6.21
CA LEU A 230 9.69 -12.61 7.11
C LEU A 230 10.14 -12.78 8.55
N VAL A 231 10.25 -14.02 9.05
CA VAL A 231 10.77 -14.32 10.40
C VAL A 231 12.21 -13.83 10.53
N GLY A 232 13.06 -14.13 9.54
CA GLY A 232 14.45 -13.67 9.52
C GLY A 232 14.62 -12.15 9.41
N THR A 233 13.58 -11.46 8.96
CA THR A 233 13.57 -10.01 8.73
C THR A 233 12.43 -9.30 9.47
N LYS A 234 11.95 -9.85 10.58
CA LYS A 234 10.74 -9.39 11.29
C LYS A 234 10.83 -7.96 11.81
N SER A 235 12.05 -7.51 12.14
CA SER A 235 12.30 -6.14 12.57
C SER A 235 12.33 -5.13 11.44
N MET A 236 12.38 -5.57 10.18
CA MET A 236 12.40 -4.65 9.03
C MET A 236 11.04 -4.02 8.78
N GLY A 237 11.07 -2.80 8.24
CA GLY A 237 9.89 -2.04 7.85
C GLY A 237 10.26 -0.89 6.94
N LEU A 238 9.28 -0.12 6.49
CA LEU A 238 9.50 1.07 5.68
C LEU A 238 10.01 2.23 6.55
N VAL A 239 11.09 2.87 6.11
CA VAL A 239 11.73 3.99 6.79
C VAL A 239 11.66 5.23 5.91
N TYR A 240 11.04 6.28 6.44
CA TYR A 240 10.98 7.61 5.83
C TYR A 240 11.96 8.55 6.54
N ARG A 241 12.60 9.42 5.77
CA ARG A 241 13.65 10.32 6.28
C ARG A 241 13.26 11.77 6.03
N ARG A 242 13.64 12.65 6.94
CA ARG A 242 13.54 14.10 6.74
C ARG A 242 14.34 14.49 5.50
N THR A 243 13.84 15.44 4.70
CA THR A 243 14.58 16.04 3.58
C THR A 243 15.97 16.51 4.03
N GLY A 244 16.99 16.28 3.20
CA GLY A 244 18.40 16.58 3.51
C GLY A 244 19.20 15.40 4.07
N SER A 245 18.59 14.28 4.49
CA SER A 245 19.33 13.04 4.70
C SER A 245 19.67 12.42 3.36
N SER A 246 20.94 12.00 3.19
CA SER A 246 21.40 11.33 1.98
C SER A 246 20.49 10.15 1.64
N ILE A 247 19.63 10.35 0.63
CA ILE A 247 18.95 9.23 -0.03
C ILE A 247 20.06 8.33 -0.56
N PRO A 248 20.09 7.03 -0.23
CA PRO A 248 21.09 6.14 -0.82
C PRO A 248 21.09 6.35 -2.33
N VAL A 249 22.28 6.43 -2.94
CA VAL A 249 22.54 6.80 -4.35
C VAL A 249 21.94 5.79 -5.35
N ALA A 250 20.75 5.25 -5.07
CA ALA A 250 19.90 4.56 -6.01
C ALA A 250 19.59 5.42 -7.25
N TYR A 251 19.69 6.71 -7.07
CA TYR A 251 19.44 7.73 -8.09
C TYR A 251 20.70 8.17 -8.83
N GLY A 252 21.68 7.29 -8.99
CA GLY A 252 22.98 7.57 -9.60
C GLY A 252 23.00 8.27 -10.96
N HIS A 253 21.86 8.40 -11.64
CA HIS A 253 21.67 9.23 -12.82
C HIS A 253 20.77 10.45 -12.61
N ALA A 254 20.14 10.58 -11.46
CA ALA A 254 19.50 11.82 -11.02
C ALA A 254 20.54 12.74 -10.32
N ARG A 255 21.74 12.87 -10.89
CA ARG A 255 22.53 14.10 -10.77
C ARG A 255 21.82 15.21 -11.56
N THR A 256 20.56 15.39 -11.30
CA THR A 256 19.92 16.64 -11.61
C THR A 256 20.17 17.50 -10.38
N ASN A 257 21.19 18.35 -10.48
CA ASN A 257 21.52 19.43 -9.55
C ASN A 257 20.34 20.40 -9.28
N ASN A 258 19.11 19.96 -9.56
CA ASN A 258 17.87 20.72 -9.43
C ASN A 258 16.84 20.06 -8.47
N PHE A 259 17.11 18.91 -7.83
CA PHE A 259 16.11 18.17 -7.04
C PHE A 259 16.36 18.09 -5.54
N ALA A 260 17.29 18.75 -4.99
CA ALA A 260 17.37 19.13 -3.58
C ALA A 260 18.55 20.10 -3.44
N ARG A 261 18.30 21.38 -3.45
CA ARG A 261 19.22 22.31 -2.81
C ARG A 261 19.14 22.04 -1.32
N GLU A 262 20.30 21.82 -0.69
CA GLU A 262 20.43 21.89 0.75
C GLU A 262 19.72 23.16 1.23
N GLY A 263 18.66 23.02 2.01
CA GLY A 263 17.92 24.15 2.57
C GLY A 263 16.42 24.22 2.23
N ASP A 264 15.93 23.54 1.20
CA ASP A 264 14.51 23.56 0.87
C ASP A 264 13.73 22.53 1.74
N ALA A 265 13.23 22.99 2.88
CA ALA A 265 12.30 22.25 3.75
C ALA A 265 10.96 21.91 3.07
N GLN A 266 10.84 22.06 1.74
CA GLN A 266 9.62 21.93 0.97
C GLN A 266 9.67 20.90 -0.16
N ASP A 267 10.75 20.12 -0.33
CA ASP A 267 10.82 19.16 -1.42
C ASP A 267 10.05 17.87 -1.11
N SER A 268 8.74 17.92 -1.36
CA SER A 268 7.84 16.76 -1.34
C SER A 268 7.73 16.10 -2.72
N THR A 269 8.74 16.24 -3.58
CA THR A 269 8.74 15.64 -4.92
C THR A 269 8.93 14.15 -4.82
N PHE A 270 7.98 13.38 -5.33
CA PHE A 270 8.08 11.94 -5.40
C PHE A 270 8.55 11.47 -6.78
N ILE A 271 9.20 10.31 -6.80
CA ILE A 271 9.74 9.66 -7.98
C ILE A 271 9.00 8.35 -8.21
N THR A 272 8.71 8.03 -9.47
CA THR A 272 7.95 6.85 -9.86
C THR A 272 8.80 5.95 -10.77
N TYR A 273 8.65 4.65 -10.63
CA TYR A 273 9.17 3.62 -11.53
C TYR A 273 8.00 2.78 -12.00
N ALA A 274 7.98 2.40 -13.27
CA ALA A 274 7.02 1.45 -13.82
C ALA A 274 7.75 0.41 -14.67
N ASP A 275 7.25 -0.82 -14.65
CA ASP A 275 7.80 -1.96 -15.38
C ASP A 275 6.72 -2.99 -15.66
N ALA A 276 6.90 -3.80 -16.71
CA ALA A 276 6.04 -4.93 -16.98
C ALA A 276 6.82 -6.16 -17.46
N ASP A 277 6.61 -7.31 -16.81
CA ASP A 277 7.15 -8.59 -17.25
C ASP A 277 6.18 -9.27 -18.23
N LEU A 278 6.55 -9.27 -19.52
CA LEU A 278 5.71 -9.76 -20.62
C LEU A 278 5.42 -11.26 -20.49
N ALA A 279 4.12 -11.63 -20.51
CA ALA A 279 3.65 -13.00 -20.60
C ALA A 279 4.22 -13.96 -19.52
N ASN A 280 4.59 -13.42 -18.35
CA ASN A 280 5.21 -14.17 -17.24
C ASN A 280 4.27 -15.25 -16.66
N ASP A 281 2.97 -15.04 -16.66
CA ASP A 281 2.02 -16.06 -16.20
C ASP A 281 1.90 -17.20 -17.23
N LEU A 282 2.45 -18.36 -16.88
CA LEU A 282 2.49 -19.51 -17.78
C LEU A 282 1.11 -20.06 -18.13
N SER A 283 0.13 -19.90 -17.25
CA SER A 283 -1.22 -20.45 -17.41
C SER A 283 -2.11 -19.58 -18.29
N THR A 284 -1.99 -18.26 -18.18
CA THR A 284 -2.85 -17.29 -18.88
C THR A 284 -2.12 -16.46 -19.92
N ARG A 285 -0.78 -16.54 -19.97
CA ARG A 285 0.11 -15.74 -20.82
C ARG A 285 -0.07 -14.21 -20.61
N ARG A 286 -0.60 -13.82 -19.45
CA ARG A 286 -0.71 -12.41 -19.06
C ARG A 286 0.58 -11.89 -18.49
N SER A 287 0.83 -10.62 -18.70
CA SER A 287 1.95 -9.87 -18.16
C SER A 287 1.71 -9.46 -16.71
N VAL A 288 2.77 -9.18 -15.97
CA VAL A 288 2.70 -8.58 -14.64
C VAL A 288 3.10 -7.12 -14.74
N SER A 289 2.25 -6.21 -14.30
CA SER A 289 2.58 -4.79 -14.14
C SER A 289 3.07 -4.51 -12.74
N GLY A 290 4.15 -3.73 -12.64
CA GLY A 290 4.70 -3.20 -11.41
C GLY A 290 4.86 -1.69 -11.45
N TYR A 291 4.67 -1.03 -10.32
CA TYR A 291 5.14 0.33 -10.11
C TYR A 291 5.60 0.54 -8.67
N CYS A 292 6.47 1.52 -8.51
CA CYS A 292 6.98 1.98 -7.22
C CYS A 292 6.94 3.50 -7.18
N ILE A 293 6.36 4.10 -6.12
CA ILE A 293 6.40 5.54 -5.88
C ILE A 293 7.18 5.79 -4.59
N VAL A 294 8.28 6.52 -4.69
CA VAL A 294 9.21 6.80 -3.59
C VAL A 294 9.09 8.25 -3.15
N LEU A 295 8.93 8.48 -1.86
CA LEU A 295 8.95 9.80 -1.23
C LEU A 295 9.75 9.70 0.08
N HIS A 296 10.61 10.68 0.34
CA HIS A 296 11.43 10.72 1.57
C HIS A 296 12.25 9.43 1.84
N GLY A 297 12.71 8.77 0.76
CA GLY A 297 13.55 7.58 0.85
C GLY A 297 12.83 6.26 1.14
N GLY A 298 11.48 6.27 1.18
CA GLY A 298 10.65 5.08 1.33
C GLY A 298 9.51 5.01 0.32
N LEU A 299 9.01 3.82 0.05
CA LEU A 299 7.84 3.63 -0.81
C LEU A 299 6.57 4.16 -0.11
N ILE A 300 5.80 4.99 -0.83
CA ILE A 300 4.48 5.46 -0.40
C ILE A 300 3.35 4.76 -1.16
N ALA A 301 3.64 4.20 -2.33
CA ALA A 301 2.75 3.34 -3.08
C ALA A 301 3.54 2.37 -3.96
N TRP A 302 3.01 1.19 -4.15
CA TRP A 302 3.57 0.15 -5.01
C TRP A 302 2.48 -0.81 -5.48
N GLN A 303 2.76 -1.53 -6.55
CA GLN A 303 1.87 -2.56 -7.06
C GLN A 303 2.68 -3.67 -7.73
N SER A 304 2.25 -4.91 -7.50
CA SER A 304 2.61 -6.10 -8.27
C SER A 304 1.30 -6.77 -8.68
N LYS A 305 0.91 -6.66 -9.97
CA LYS A 305 -0.42 -7.09 -10.41
C LYS A 305 -0.39 -7.74 -11.77
N LEU A 306 -1.05 -8.91 -11.87
CA LEU A 306 -1.32 -9.55 -13.16
C LEU A 306 -2.25 -8.68 -14.01
N GLN A 307 -1.90 -8.41 -15.26
CA GLN A 307 -2.72 -7.65 -16.19
C GLN A 307 -4.03 -8.40 -16.49
N THR A 308 -5.08 -7.66 -16.80
CA THR A 308 -6.41 -8.24 -17.08
C THR A 308 -6.51 -8.83 -18.49
N THR A 309 -5.67 -8.36 -19.40
CA THR A 309 -5.59 -8.78 -20.81
C THR A 309 -4.21 -9.33 -21.12
N VAL A 310 -4.10 -10.13 -22.19
CA VAL A 310 -2.82 -10.53 -22.75
C VAL A 310 -2.27 -9.39 -23.58
N SER A 311 -1.09 -8.92 -23.26
CA SER A 311 -0.35 -7.93 -24.05
C SER A 311 0.39 -8.61 -25.20
N LEU A 312 0.31 -8.03 -26.40
CA LEU A 312 0.89 -8.59 -27.62
C LEU A 312 2.35 -8.16 -27.85
N SER A 313 2.83 -7.19 -27.07
CA SER A 313 4.21 -6.71 -27.11
C SER A 313 4.67 -6.21 -25.75
N THR A 314 6.00 -6.14 -25.55
CA THR A 314 6.60 -5.52 -24.36
C THR A 314 6.17 -4.05 -24.21
N ALA A 315 6.22 -3.28 -25.29
CA ALA A 315 5.80 -1.87 -25.26
C ALA A 315 4.31 -1.67 -24.85
N GLU A 316 3.42 -2.60 -25.22
CA GLU A 316 2.04 -2.60 -24.73
C GLU A 316 1.98 -2.88 -23.24
N ALA A 317 2.67 -3.93 -22.77
CA ALA A 317 2.68 -4.30 -21.36
C ALA A 317 3.22 -3.15 -20.49
N GLU A 318 4.31 -2.49 -20.93
CA GLU A 318 4.88 -1.30 -20.27
C GLU A 318 3.91 -0.12 -20.27
N THR A 319 3.24 0.15 -21.40
CA THR A 319 2.23 1.22 -21.48
C THR A 319 1.10 1.00 -20.46
N LEU A 320 0.70 -0.27 -20.21
CA LEU A 320 -0.29 -0.60 -19.20
C LEU A 320 0.22 -0.31 -17.77
N ALA A 321 1.46 -0.72 -17.47
CA ALA A 321 2.09 -0.45 -16.18
C ALA A 321 2.25 1.05 -15.92
N ALA A 322 2.76 1.80 -16.90
CA ALA A 322 2.90 3.25 -16.84
C ALA A 322 1.54 3.96 -16.68
N THR A 323 0.48 3.45 -17.32
CA THR A 323 -0.87 4.00 -17.15
C THR A 323 -1.36 3.86 -15.71
N ASP A 324 -1.14 2.72 -15.06
CA ASP A 324 -1.54 2.52 -13.67
C ASP A 324 -0.67 3.36 -12.71
N ALA A 325 0.62 3.47 -12.97
CA ALA A 325 1.53 4.37 -12.24
C ALA A 325 1.07 5.84 -12.34
N CYS A 326 0.72 6.32 -13.55
CA CYS A 326 0.29 7.70 -13.77
C CYS A 326 -1.04 8.05 -13.08
N LYS A 327 -1.96 7.09 -12.92
CA LYS A 327 -3.17 7.30 -12.10
C LYS A 327 -2.81 7.60 -10.65
N GLN A 328 -1.81 6.92 -10.11
CA GLN A 328 -1.32 7.17 -8.75
C GLN A 328 -0.56 8.50 -8.65
N ILE A 329 0.21 8.86 -9.69
CA ILE A 329 0.85 10.19 -9.75
C ILE A 329 -0.22 11.29 -9.63
N ILE A 330 -1.31 11.20 -10.39
CA ILE A 330 -2.42 12.17 -10.31
C ILE A 330 -3.02 12.23 -8.91
N HIS A 331 -3.28 11.05 -8.31
CA HIS A 331 -3.84 10.96 -6.96
C HIS A 331 -2.92 11.62 -5.93
N PHE A 332 -1.63 11.28 -5.89
CA PHE A 332 -0.69 11.86 -4.92
C PHE A 332 -0.41 13.35 -5.17
N ARG A 333 -0.42 13.80 -6.42
CA ARG A 333 -0.34 15.25 -6.72
C ARG A 333 -1.53 16.00 -6.13
N LEU A 334 -2.74 15.45 -6.24
CA LEU A 334 -3.94 16.04 -5.64
C LEU A 334 -3.83 16.02 -4.12
N PHE A 335 -3.55 14.86 -3.52
CA PHE A 335 -3.41 14.67 -2.08
C PHE A 335 -2.38 15.62 -1.46
N LEU A 336 -1.17 15.67 -2.01
CA LEU A 336 -0.12 16.57 -1.53
C LEU A 336 -0.47 18.04 -1.73
N ARG A 337 -1.17 18.39 -2.81
CA ARG A 337 -1.66 19.77 -3.02
C ARG A 337 -2.65 20.18 -1.93
N GLU A 338 -3.57 19.32 -1.55
CA GLU A 338 -4.55 19.57 -0.48
C GLU A 338 -3.89 19.68 0.90
N LEU A 339 -2.76 18.99 1.09
CA LEU A 339 -1.90 19.14 2.27
C LEU A 339 -0.94 20.34 2.19
N GLY A 340 -1.07 21.21 1.17
CA GLY A 340 -0.19 22.36 0.97
C GLY A 340 1.21 22.04 0.46
N ARG A 341 1.44 20.80 -0.03
CA ARG A 341 2.70 20.31 -0.58
C ARG A 341 2.61 20.16 -2.11
N LYS A 342 2.18 21.21 -2.80
CA LYS A 342 2.00 21.20 -4.27
C LYS A 342 3.29 20.87 -4.99
N GLN A 343 3.23 19.93 -5.92
CA GLN A 343 4.35 19.58 -6.80
C GLN A 343 4.64 20.74 -7.79
N GLN A 344 5.86 21.23 -7.81
CA GLN A 344 6.24 22.44 -8.58
C GLN A 344 6.51 22.15 -10.06
N GLY A 345 6.85 20.91 -10.42
CA GLY A 345 7.12 20.48 -11.78
C GLY A 345 6.49 19.13 -12.10
N PRO A 346 6.84 18.49 -13.22
CA PRO A 346 6.42 17.13 -13.54
C PRO A 346 7.09 16.14 -12.58
N ASN A 347 6.36 15.10 -12.19
CA ASN A 347 6.99 13.99 -11.48
C ASN A 347 7.74 13.09 -12.47
N ILE A 348 8.89 12.58 -12.08
CA ILE A 348 9.67 11.69 -12.93
C ILE A 348 9.06 10.29 -12.89
N LEU A 349 8.86 9.71 -14.07
CA LEU A 349 8.53 8.31 -14.27
C LEU A 349 9.68 7.64 -15.00
N PHE A 350 10.41 6.77 -14.30
CA PHE A 350 11.47 5.96 -14.86
C PHE A 350 10.92 4.74 -15.59
N GLU A 351 11.45 4.51 -16.80
CA GLU A 351 11.09 3.44 -17.72
C GLU A 351 12.36 2.96 -18.42
N ASP A 352 12.57 1.65 -18.54
CA ASP A 352 13.74 1.10 -19.24
C ASP A 352 13.46 0.75 -20.70
N ASN A 353 12.18 0.70 -21.11
CA ASN A 353 11.78 0.41 -22.48
C ASN A 353 11.68 1.67 -23.34
N MET A 354 12.73 1.94 -24.11
CA MET A 354 12.77 3.08 -25.03
C MET A 354 11.65 3.08 -26.08
N ALA A 355 11.16 1.89 -26.49
CA ALA A 355 10.05 1.80 -27.44
C ALA A 355 8.73 2.27 -26.81
N ALA A 356 8.47 1.94 -25.54
CA ALA A 356 7.30 2.42 -24.80
C ALA A 356 7.34 3.95 -24.66
N ILE A 357 8.50 4.51 -24.30
CA ILE A 357 8.70 5.98 -24.22
C ILE A 357 8.45 6.64 -25.57
N ALA A 358 8.98 6.09 -26.68
CA ALA A 358 8.81 6.65 -28.02
C ALA A 358 7.34 6.62 -28.49
N LEU A 359 6.60 5.54 -28.18
CA LEU A 359 5.18 5.41 -28.53
C LEU A 359 4.31 6.46 -27.84
N VAL A 360 4.61 6.80 -26.60
CA VAL A 360 3.85 7.84 -25.88
C VAL A 360 4.10 9.23 -26.49
N LYS A 361 5.34 9.49 -26.95
CA LYS A 361 5.65 10.75 -27.66
C LYS A 361 4.92 10.87 -29.00
N ASN A 362 4.78 9.76 -29.73
CA ASN A 362 4.14 9.71 -31.06
C ASN A 362 3.10 8.57 -31.13
N PRO A 363 1.92 8.69 -30.50
CA PRO A 363 0.91 7.62 -30.46
C PRO A 363 0.36 7.20 -31.82
N GLU A 364 0.42 8.09 -32.83
CA GLU A 364 -0.11 7.86 -34.18
C GLU A 364 0.87 7.11 -35.08
N ALA A 365 2.14 7.02 -34.69
CA ALA A 365 3.20 6.44 -35.52
C ALA A 365 3.07 4.92 -35.75
N SER A 366 2.25 4.21 -34.97
CA SER A 366 2.13 2.75 -35.06
C SER A 366 0.70 2.30 -35.28
N ARG A 367 0.43 1.61 -36.42
CA ARG A 367 -0.83 0.92 -36.66
C ARG A 367 -1.05 -0.25 -35.69
N ALA A 368 0.01 -0.84 -35.18
CA ALA A 368 -0.01 -1.96 -34.24
C ALA A 368 -0.53 -1.58 -32.82
N SER A 369 -0.54 -0.29 -32.48
CA SER A 369 -0.93 0.20 -31.14
C SER A 369 -2.43 0.54 -31.01
N ARG A 370 -3.25 0.34 -32.03
CA ARG A 370 -4.66 0.79 -32.05
C ARG A 370 -5.48 0.30 -30.86
N HIS A 371 -5.27 -0.92 -30.40
CA HIS A 371 -6.05 -1.53 -29.32
C HIS A 371 -5.73 -0.96 -27.91
N TYR A 372 -4.59 -0.28 -27.73
CA TYR A 372 -4.27 0.44 -26.49
C TYR A 372 -4.03 1.94 -26.70
N GLN A 373 -4.39 2.46 -27.88
CA GLN A 373 -4.17 3.85 -28.28
C GLN A 373 -4.73 4.88 -27.28
N LEU A 374 -5.91 4.61 -26.70
CA LEU A 374 -6.48 5.48 -25.65
C LEU A 374 -5.56 5.66 -24.45
N LYS A 375 -4.79 4.64 -24.07
CA LYS A 375 -3.82 4.73 -22.98
C LYS A 375 -2.60 5.53 -23.37
N LEU A 376 -2.14 5.39 -24.62
CA LEU A 376 -1.05 6.21 -25.16
C LEU A 376 -1.45 7.69 -25.20
N HIS A 377 -2.66 8.00 -25.66
CA HIS A 377 -3.16 9.38 -25.66
C HIS A 377 -3.35 9.93 -24.24
N PHE A 378 -3.79 9.10 -23.29
CA PHE A 378 -3.87 9.50 -21.89
C PHE A 378 -2.49 9.88 -21.34
N LEU A 379 -1.47 9.06 -21.55
CA LEU A 379 -0.11 9.34 -21.10
C LEU A 379 0.48 10.57 -21.79
N LYS A 380 0.29 10.71 -23.11
CA LYS A 380 0.72 11.89 -23.89
C LYS A 380 0.07 13.17 -23.33
N ASN A 381 -1.23 13.17 -23.12
CA ASN A 381 -1.94 14.33 -22.53
C ASN A 381 -1.39 14.72 -21.16
N LEU A 382 -1.05 13.74 -20.30
CA LEU A 382 -0.44 14.03 -19.01
C LEU A 382 0.95 14.65 -19.12
N GLN A 383 1.77 14.21 -20.09
CA GLN A 383 3.07 14.84 -20.38
C GLN A 383 2.91 16.27 -20.90
N GLU A 384 2.02 16.52 -21.87
CA GLU A 384 1.72 17.85 -22.40
C GLU A 384 1.24 18.81 -21.31
N ARG A 385 0.48 18.28 -20.32
CA ARG A 385 0.05 19.04 -19.14
C ARG A 385 1.11 19.17 -18.05
N ASN A 386 2.32 18.69 -18.28
CA ASN A 386 3.45 18.75 -17.34
C ASN A 386 3.14 18.07 -15.98
N ILE A 387 2.37 16.97 -16.02
CA ILE A 387 2.03 16.18 -14.82
C ILE A 387 3.16 15.22 -14.50
N PHE A 388 3.72 14.56 -15.51
CA PHE A 388 4.91 13.71 -15.37
C PHE A 388 5.81 13.83 -16.59
N GLU A 389 7.07 13.39 -16.43
CA GLU A 389 8.09 13.31 -17.46
C GLU A 389 8.67 11.90 -17.47
N TYR A 390 8.72 11.26 -18.64
CA TYR A 390 9.47 10.02 -18.78
C TYR A 390 10.98 10.28 -18.74
N ARG A 391 11.68 9.45 -17.96
CA ARG A 391 13.14 9.32 -18.02
C ARG A 391 13.52 7.87 -18.21
N HIS A 392 14.40 7.65 -19.18
CA HIS A 392 14.99 6.32 -19.35
C HIS A 392 15.93 6.01 -18.19
N CYS A 393 15.82 4.79 -17.64
CA CYS A 393 16.81 4.22 -16.74
C CYS A 393 17.31 2.88 -17.32
N THR A 394 18.47 2.43 -16.88
CA THR A 394 18.95 1.08 -17.22
C THR A 394 18.23 0.05 -16.36
N THR A 395 18.11 -1.19 -16.85
CA THR A 395 17.39 -2.28 -16.14
C THR A 395 17.93 -2.52 -14.74
N ASP A 396 19.25 -2.38 -14.49
CA ASP A 396 19.84 -2.53 -13.17
C ASP A 396 19.46 -1.42 -12.17
N LEU A 397 18.84 -0.33 -12.67
CA LEU A 397 18.30 0.79 -11.88
C LEU A 397 16.77 0.82 -11.87
N GLN A 398 16.09 -0.13 -12.55
CA GLN A 398 14.65 -0.20 -12.60
C GLN A 398 14.08 -0.83 -11.32
N LEU A 399 13.70 0.01 -10.35
CA LEU A 399 13.17 -0.48 -9.07
C LEU A 399 11.88 -1.30 -9.25
N ALA A 400 11.05 -0.98 -10.24
CA ALA A 400 9.79 -1.67 -10.48
C ALA A 400 9.97 -3.12 -10.98
N ASP A 401 11.16 -3.53 -11.44
CA ASP A 401 11.52 -4.93 -11.70
C ASP A 401 11.23 -5.83 -10.49
N SER A 402 11.45 -5.32 -9.28
CA SER A 402 11.16 -6.03 -8.04
C SER A 402 9.67 -6.30 -7.82
N MET A 403 8.79 -5.60 -8.53
CA MET A 403 7.33 -5.76 -8.48
C MET A 403 6.80 -6.69 -9.59
N THR A 404 7.61 -7.02 -10.59
CA THR A 404 7.17 -7.80 -11.75
C THR A 404 7.71 -9.23 -11.75
N LYS A 405 8.91 -9.46 -11.23
CA LYS A 405 9.58 -10.77 -11.19
C LYS A 405 10.40 -10.98 -9.92
N PRO A 406 10.54 -12.24 -9.43
CA PRO A 406 11.51 -12.56 -8.39
C PRO A 406 12.94 -12.28 -8.88
N THR A 407 13.75 -11.64 -8.04
CA THR A 407 15.11 -11.20 -8.41
C THR A 407 16.20 -11.97 -7.64
N PRO A 408 17.41 -12.14 -8.22
CA PRO A 408 18.55 -12.73 -7.53
C PRO A 408 18.93 -11.97 -6.25
N ARG A 409 19.59 -12.65 -5.31
CA ARG A 409 19.91 -12.17 -3.96
C ARG A 409 20.50 -10.75 -3.93
N ASP A 410 21.51 -10.49 -4.76
CA ASP A 410 22.24 -9.22 -4.70
C ASP A 410 21.36 -8.07 -5.19
N LEU A 411 20.66 -8.29 -6.30
CA LEU A 411 19.71 -7.31 -6.86
C LEU A 411 18.51 -7.11 -5.94
N PHE A 412 17.98 -8.18 -5.34
CA PHE A 412 16.91 -8.10 -4.35
C PHE A 412 17.33 -7.25 -3.13
N SER A 413 18.53 -7.46 -2.62
CA SER A 413 19.05 -6.69 -1.47
C SER A 413 19.19 -5.20 -1.80
N LYS A 414 19.64 -4.88 -3.02
CA LYS A 414 19.71 -3.53 -3.56
C LYS A 414 18.31 -2.90 -3.64
N TYR A 415 17.35 -3.58 -4.26
CA TYR A 415 15.98 -3.09 -4.38
C TYR A 415 15.29 -2.91 -3.04
N ARG A 416 15.47 -3.85 -2.10
CA ARG A 416 14.93 -3.74 -0.75
C ARG A 416 15.43 -2.47 -0.05
N ALA A 417 16.71 -2.16 -0.15
CA ALA A 417 17.26 -0.91 0.39
C ALA A 417 16.66 0.33 -0.29
N TRP A 418 16.45 0.28 -1.61
CA TRP A 418 15.86 1.39 -2.37
C TRP A 418 14.36 1.58 -2.11
N MET A 419 13.64 0.54 -1.73
CA MET A 419 12.27 0.63 -1.20
C MET A 419 12.21 1.38 0.14
N GLY A 420 13.34 1.60 0.79
CA GLY A 420 13.41 2.15 2.14
C GLY A 420 13.17 1.12 3.25
N ILE A 421 13.37 -0.16 2.98
CA ILE A 421 13.21 -1.22 3.99
C ILE A 421 14.51 -1.42 4.77
N ALA A 422 14.43 -1.20 6.08
CA ALA A 422 15.56 -1.34 7.01
C ALA A 422 15.11 -1.91 8.38
#